data_fcd9c67f10cad6b41f26e6feeb6a465d
#
_entry.id   fcd9c67f10cad6b41f26e6feeb6a465d
#
_cell.length_a   1.000
_cell.length_b   1.000
_cell.length_c   1.000
_cell.angle_alpha   90.00
_cell.angle_beta   90.00
_cell.angle_gamma   90.00
#
_symmetry.space_group_name_H-M   'P 1'
#
loop_
_entity.id
_entity.type
_entity.pdbx_description
1 polymer ?
#
loop_
_entity_poly.entity_id
_entity_poly.type
_entity_poly.pdbx_seq_one_letter_code
_entity_poly.pdbx_strand_id
1 'polypeptide(L)'
;NLYNAVIFREHKIATSCDISTPLPPSTTLPHPVGIVIGHEVDVGSNVRIQQNVTLGRRTPDPSEGYPTLADSVSVGAGSVVLGDIDLAEGCVVGANSVVLNDVAARVTVVGAPARET
;
A
#
# COMPACT_ATOMS: atom_id res chain seq x y z
N ASN A 1 0.00 -3.74 16.23
CA ASN A 1 0.35 -5.13 15.97
C ASN A 1 1.86 -5.36 16.14
N LEU A 2 2.30 -6.59 16.07
CA LEU A 2 3.69 -6.95 16.29
C LEU A 2 4.64 -6.24 15.31
N TYR A 3 4.24 -6.12 14.06
CA TYR A 3 5.03 -5.45 13.04
C TYR A 3 5.28 -3.99 13.40
N ASN A 4 4.24 -3.28 13.78
CA ASN A 4 4.36 -1.88 14.17
C ASN A 4 5.20 -1.73 15.43
N ALA A 5 5.09 -2.67 16.38
CA ALA A 5 5.90 -2.64 17.59
C ALA A 5 7.40 -2.76 17.27
N VAL A 6 7.77 -3.60 16.32
CA VAL A 6 9.17 -3.73 15.90
C VAL A 6 9.66 -2.44 15.27
N ILE A 7 8.88 -1.82 14.40
CA ILE A 7 9.26 -0.54 13.78
C ILE A 7 9.42 0.54 14.84
N PHE A 8 8.48 0.66 15.78
CA PHE A 8 8.58 1.62 16.87
C PHE A 8 9.86 1.45 17.68
N ARG A 9 10.17 0.21 18.02
CA ARG A 9 11.35 -0.07 18.84
C ARG A 9 12.65 0.28 18.13
N GLU A 10 12.74 0.02 16.84
CA GLU A 10 14.01 0.16 16.13
C GLU A 10 14.24 1.53 15.54
N HIS A 11 13.19 2.19 15.06
CA HIS A 11 13.36 3.39 14.24
C HIS A 11 12.71 4.64 14.79
N LYS A 12 11.77 4.53 15.69
CA LYS A 12 11.02 5.67 16.25
C LYS A 12 10.27 6.50 15.21
N ILE A 13 10.54 6.31 13.92
CA ILE A 13 9.87 7.03 12.83
C ILE A 13 8.50 6.43 12.52
N ALA A 14 8.17 5.29 13.10
CA ALA A 14 6.86 4.68 12.95
C ALA A 14 5.74 5.58 13.47
N THR A 15 6.05 6.59 14.29
CA THR A 15 5.06 7.58 14.71
C THR A 15 4.59 8.47 13.57
N SER A 16 5.33 8.53 12.45
CA SER A 16 4.90 9.23 11.25
C SER A 16 4.04 8.37 10.33
N CYS A 17 3.85 7.09 10.67
CA CYS A 17 3.02 6.17 9.89
C CYS A 17 1.72 5.88 10.62
N ASP A 18 0.63 5.75 9.87
CA ASP A 18 -0.66 5.31 10.39
C ASP A 18 -1.03 4.01 9.70
N ILE A 19 -0.58 2.91 10.25
CA ILE A 19 -0.80 1.56 9.69
C ILE A 19 -1.79 0.85 10.59
N SER A 20 -3.03 0.75 10.14
CA SER A 20 -4.15 0.25 10.94
C SER A 20 -4.57 -1.17 10.61
N THR A 21 -3.84 -1.85 9.75
CA THR A 21 -4.08 -3.25 9.42
C THR A 21 -2.86 -4.08 9.78
N PRO A 22 -3.03 -5.35 10.20
CA PRO A 22 -1.90 -6.23 10.40
C PRO A 22 -1.19 -6.48 9.07
N LEU A 23 0.13 -6.38 9.06
CA LEU A 23 0.93 -6.67 7.89
C LEU A 23 1.64 -8.00 8.06
N PRO A 24 1.69 -8.85 7.02
CA PRO A 24 2.48 -10.07 7.07
C PRO A 24 3.95 -9.76 7.42
N PRO A 25 4.64 -10.67 8.13
CA PRO A 25 6.07 -10.45 8.46
C PRO A 25 6.97 -10.26 7.23
N SER A 26 6.53 -10.76 6.07
CA SER A 26 7.27 -10.61 4.81
C SER A 26 7.11 -9.24 4.16
N THR A 27 6.31 -8.35 4.74
CA THR A 27 6.14 -7.00 4.21
C THR A 27 7.42 -6.20 4.39
N THR A 28 7.86 -5.55 3.33
CA THR A 28 9.06 -4.71 3.36
C THR A 28 8.67 -3.24 3.30
N LEU A 29 9.13 -2.47 4.28
CA LEU A 29 8.96 -1.01 4.32
C LEU A 29 10.36 -0.40 4.35
N PRO A 30 11.02 -0.19 3.21
CA PRO A 30 12.42 0.28 3.19
C PRO A 30 12.63 1.61 3.92
N HIS A 31 11.64 2.49 3.85
CA HIS A 31 11.67 3.80 4.51
C HIS A 31 10.30 4.05 5.15
N PRO A 32 10.08 3.57 6.39
CA PRO A 32 8.75 3.67 7.04
C PRO A 32 8.45 5.07 7.53
N VAL A 33 8.21 5.98 6.60
CA VAL A 33 7.89 7.39 6.86
C VAL A 33 6.63 7.75 6.08
N GLY A 34 5.65 8.35 6.76
CA GLY A 34 4.46 8.90 6.12
C GLY A 34 3.55 7.88 5.43
N ILE A 35 3.64 6.60 5.80
CA ILE A 35 2.82 5.55 5.21
C ILE A 35 1.48 5.52 5.93
N VAL A 36 0.39 5.52 5.16
CA VAL A 36 -0.97 5.43 5.70
C VAL A 36 -1.66 4.22 5.08
N ILE A 37 -2.05 3.26 5.92
CA ILE A 37 -2.73 2.05 5.46
C ILE A 37 -4.00 1.88 6.29
N GLY A 38 -5.15 1.93 5.63
CA GLY A 38 -6.46 1.80 6.27
C GLY A 38 -6.68 0.42 6.88
N HIS A 39 -7.58 0.35 7.84
CA HIS A 39 -7.75 -0.84 8.69
C HIS A 39 -8.34 -2.06 7.96
N GLU A 40 -8.95 -1.88 6.81
CA GLU A 40 -9.50 -2.99 6.01
C GLU A 40 -8.72 -3.27 4.74
N VAL A 41 -7.54 -2.68 4.59
CA VAL A 41 -6.64 -3.01 3.48
C VAL A 41 -6.13 -4.43 3.70
N ASP A 42 -6.18 -5.25 2.66
CA ASP A 42 -5.70 -6.62 2.70
C ASP A 42 -4.37 -6.71 1.96
N VAL A 43 -3.35 -7.22 2.63
CA VAL A 43 -1.98 -7.25 2.10
C VAL A 43 -1.47 -8.67 2.08
N GLY A 44 -1.08 -9.14 0.91
CA GLY A 44 -0.50 -10.47 0.72
C GLY A 44 0.95 -10.57 1.17
N SER A 45 1.60 -11.65 0.77
CA SER A 45 2.98 -11.93 1.17
C SER A 45 3.98 -11.20 0.28
N ASN A 46 5.15 -10.86 0.83
CA ASN A 46 6.26 -10.27 0.09
C ASN A 46 5.91 -8.95 -0.61
N VAL A 47 5.02 -8.17 -0.02
CA VAL A 47 4.63 -6.86 -0.54
C VAL A 47 5.66 -5.83 -0.11
N ARG A 48 6.00 -4.91 -1.02
CA ARG A 48 6.97 -3.84 -0.76
C ARG A 48 6.26 -2.50 -0.89
N ILE A 49 6.33 -1.69 0.15
CA ILE A 49 5.66 -0.38 0.21
C ILE A 49 6.68 0.68 0.57
N GLN A 50 6.87 1.65 -0.31
CA GLN A 50 7.83 2.74 -0.11
C GLN A 50 7.22 3.84 0.77
N GLN A 51 8.02 4.86 1.07
CA GLN A 51 7.61 5.98 1.92
C GLN A 51 6.46 6.78 1.30
N ASN A 52 5.68 7.41 2.16
CA ASN A 52 4.58 8.32 1.79
C ASN A 52 3.50 7.68 0.91
N VAL A 53 3.32 6.37 1.01
CA VAL A 53 2.26 5.64 0.29
C VAL A 53 0.99 5.70 1.11
N THR A 54 -0.14 5.90 0.44
CA THR A 54 -1.47 5.80 1.05
C THR A 54 -2.26 4.68 0.39
N LEU A 55 -2.75 3.76 1.22
CA LEU A 55 -3.68 2.71 0.79
C LEU A 55 -4.99 2.93 1.57
N GLY A 56 -6.06 3.29 0.89
CA GLY A 56 -7.26 3.66 1.60
C GLY A 56 -8.56 3.59 0.79
N ARG A 57 -9.62 4.12 1.38
CA ARG A 57 -10.90 4.26 0.70
C ARG A 57 -10.86 5.47 -0.24
N ARG A 58 -11.70 5.40 -1.25
CA ARG A 58 -11.81 6.50 -2.22
C ARG A 58 -12.58 7.68 -1.67
N THR A 59 -13.54 7.41 -0.79
CA THR A 59 -14.40 8.43 -0.17
C THR A 59 -14.58 8.11 1.31
N PRO A 60 -15.11 9.07 2.10
CA PRO A 60 -15.42 8.79 3.52
C PRO A 60 -16.60 7.84 3.74
N ASP A 61 -17.33 7.47 2.69
CA ASP A 61 -18.51 6.61 2.80
C ASP A 61 -18.12 5.25 3.40
N PRO A 62 -18.70 4.82 4.53
CA PRO A 62 -18.36 3.53 5.15
C PRO A 62 -18.66 2.32 4.28
N SER A 63 -19.52 2.46 3.25
CA SER A 63 -19.84 1.36 2.32
C SER A 63 -18.74 1.16 1.28
N GLU A 64 -17.83 2.11 1.13
CA GLU A 64 -16.72 1.99 0.20
C GLU A 64 -15.67 1.00 0.72
N GLY A 65 -15.13 0.19 -0.19
CA GLY A 65 -14.12 -0.79 0.16
C GLY A 65 -12.70 -0.24 0.14
N TYR A 66 -11.79 -1.09 0.54
CA TYR A 66 -10.35 -0.83 0.59
C TYR A 66 -9.62 -1.68 -0.44
N PRO A 67 -8.42 -1.25 -0.85
CA PRO A 67 -7.65 -2.07 -1.79
C PRO A 67 -7.18 -3.39 -1.19
N THR A 68 -7.06 -4.37 -2.07
CA THR A 68 -6.44 -5.66 -1.79
C THR A 68 -5.17 -5.77 -2.62
N LEU A 69 -4.05 -6.02 -1.95
CA LEU A 69 -2.76 -6.22 -2.60
C LEU A 69 -2.42 -7.70 -2.53
N ALA A 70 -2.30 -8.33 -3.69
CA ALA A 70 -1.89 -9.73 -3.77
C ALA A 70 -0.39 -9.88 -3.46
N ASP A 71 0.11 -11.10 -3.55
CA ASP A 71 1.51 -11.38 -3.23
C ASP A 71 2.47 -10.65 -4.17
N SER A 72 3.61 -10.24 -3.64
CA SER A 72 4.73 -9.66 -4.39
C SER A 72 4.41 -8.34 -5.11
N VAL A 73 3.37 -7.63 -4.66
CA VAL A 73 3.05 -6.30 -5.19
C VAL A 73 4.07 -5.29 -4.67
N SER A 74 4.51 -4.38 -5.53
CA SER A 74 5.39 -3.27 -5.17
C SER A 74 4.69 -1.95 -5.38
N VAL A 75 4.71 -1.08 -4.36
CA VAL A 75 4.11 0.25 -4.45
C VAL A 75 5.20 1.30 -4.27
N GLY A 76 5.41 2.10 -5.30
CA GLY A 76 6.45 3.12 -5.33
C GLY A 76 6.14 4.31 -4.44
N ALA A 77 7.19 5.07 -4.11
CA ALA A 77 7.11 6.18 -3.17
C ALA A 77 6.07 7.22 -3.57
N GLY A 78 5.34 7.72 -2.60
CA GLY A 78 4.36 8.78 -2.80
C GLY A 78 3.09 8.37 -3.52
N SER A 79 2.92 7.09 -3.81
CA SER A 79 1.73 6.61 -4.53
C SER A 79 0.51 6.54 -3.63
N VAL A 80 -0.65 6.68 -4.26
CA VAL A 80 -1.95 6.63 -3.59
C VAL A 80 -2.80 5.57 -4.28
N VAL A 81 -3.28 4.58 -3.51
CA VAL A 81 -4.11 3.48 -4.01
C VAL A 81 -5.43 3.54 -3.28
N LEU A 82 -6.51 3.82 -3.98
CA LEU A 82 -7.79 4.13 -3.35
C LEU A 82 -8.93 3.29 -3.91
N GLY A 83 -9.73 2.77 -3.00
CA GLY A 83 -11.01 2.15 -3.32
C GLY A 83 -10.97 0.63 -3.25
N ASP A 84 -12.10 0.04 -3.53
CA ASP A 84 -12.27 -1.43 -3.55
C ASP A 84 -11.72 -1.99 -4.86
N ILE A 85 -10.41 -2.04 -4.95
CA ILE A 85 -9.70 -2.49 -6.15
C ILE A 85 -8.70 -3.57 -5.80
N ASP A 86 -8.35 -4.37 -6.79
CA ASP A 86 -7.41 -5.47 -6.65
C ASP A 86 -6.11 -5.17 -7.41
N LEU A 87 -5.01 -5.17 -6.67
CA LEU A 87 -3.68 -5.15 -7.26
C LEU A 87 -3.20 -6.60 -7.32
N ALA A 88 -3.14 -7.16 -8.53
CA ALA A 88 -2.85 -8.58 -8.72
C ALA A 88 -1.37 -8.90 -8.51
N GLU A 89 -1.06 -10.18 -8.38
CA GLU A 89 0.25 -10.67 -8.01
C GLU A 89 1.37 -10.08 -8.87
N GLY A 90 2.42 -9.59 -8.22
CA GLY A 90 3.62 -9.11 -8.88
C GLY A 90 3.47 -7.80 -9.64
N CYS A 91 2.32 -7.13 -9.55
CA CYS A 91 2.19 -5.84 -10.22
C CYS A 91 3.05 -4.77 -9.53
N VAL A 92 3.37 -3.73 -10.28
CA VAL A 92 4.21 -2.63 -9.80
C VAL A 92 3.48 -1.30 -10.02
N VAL A 93 3.41 -0.53 -8.96
CA VAL A 93 2.91 0.84 -9.01
C VAL A 93 4.12 1.77 -8.96
N GLY A 94 4.34 2.54 -10.03
CA GLY A 94 5.44 3.48 -10.10
C GLY A 94 5.27 4.62 -9.10
N ALA A 95 6.37 5.32 -8.80
CA ALA A 95 6.33 6.40 -7.82
C ALA A 95 5.35 7.52 -8.22
N ASN A 96 4.74 8.14 -7.22
CA ASN A 96 3.82 9.26 -7.38
C ASN A 96 2.62 8.96 -8.30
N SER A 97 2.15 7.72 -8.27
CA SER A 97 1.00 7.29 -9.06
C SER A 97 -0.28 7.34 -8.24
N VAL A 98 -1.41 7.52 -8.91
CA VAL A 98 -2.73 7.46 -8.28
C VAL A 98 -3.51 6.33 -8.93
N VAL A 99 -3.69 5.23 -8.19
CA VAL A 99 -4.33 4.01 -8.68
C VAL A 99 -5.77 3.97 -8.21
N LEU A 100 -6.69 3.96 -9.16
CA LEU A 100 -8.13 3.98 -8.91
C LEU A 100 -8.86 2.78 -9.50
N ASN A 101 -8.15 1.91 -10.21
CA ASN A 101 -8.73 0.74 -10.87
C ASN A 101 -7.84 -0.48 -10.66
N ASP A 102 -8.41 -1.67 -10.88
CA ASP A 102 -7.67 -2.92 -10.76
C ASP A 102 -6.42 -2.91 -11.63
N VAL A 103 -5.38 -3.58 -11.15
CA VAL A 103 -4.13 -3.74 -11.87
C VAL A 103 -3.87 -5.23 -12.09
N ALA A 104 -3.64 -5.62 -13.33
CA ALA A 104 -3.40 -7.00 -13.70
C ALA A 104 -2.04 -7.51 -13.19
N ALA A 105 -1.92 -8.83 -13.07
CA ALA A 105 -0.71 -9.45 -12.56
C ALA A 105 0.51 -9.08 -13.39
N ARG A 106 1.59 -8.75 -12.72
CA ARG A 106 2.91 -8.42 -13.29
C ARG A 106 2.92 -7.23 -14.25
N VAL A 107 1.89 -6.42 -14.19
CA VAL A 107 1.80 -5.18 -14.97
C VAL A 107 2.38 -4.02 -14.14
N THR A 108 3.02 -3.09 -14.81
CA THR A 108 3.48 -1.84 -14.21
C THR A 108 2.53 -0.72 -14.63
N VAL A 109 2.04 0.04 -13.65
CA VAL A 109 1.22 1.23 -13.89
C VAL A 109 1.93 2.47 -13.35
N VAL A 110 1.76 3.59 -14.04
CA VAL A 110 2.34 4.88 -13.63
C VAL A 110 1.37 6.00 -13.95
N GLY A 111 1.51 7.09 -13.22
CA GLY A 111 0.79 8.32 -13.49
C GLY A 111 -0.41 8.57 -12.60
N ALA A 112 -1.09 9.69 -12.86
CA ALA A 112 -2.28 10.11 -12.12
C ALA A 112 -3.33 10.62 -13.11
N PRO A 113 -4.35 9.81 -13.43
CA PRO A 113 -4.58 8.44 -12.98
C PRO A 113 -3.57 7.47 -13.58
N ALA A 114 -3.26 6.42 -12.83
CA ALA A 114 -2.25 5.45 -13.24
C ALA A 114 -2.73 4.64 -14.45
N ARG A 115 -1.80 4.41 -15.36
CA ARG A 115 -2.04 3.66 -16.60
C ARG A 115 -0.92 2.66 -16.81
N GLU A 116 -1.24 1.56 -17.47
CA GLU A 116 -0.26 0.57 -17.85
C GLU A 116 0.79 1.19 -18.78
N THR A 117 2.06 0.90 -18.51
CA THR A 117 3.17 1.39 -19.31
C THR A 117 3.34 0.59 -20.62
#